data_852e620a2c9973b9f42b32281401933b
#
_entry.id   852e620a2c9973b9f42b32281401933b
#
_cell.length_a   1.000
_cell.length_b   1.000
_cell.length_c   1.000
_cell.angle_alpha   90.00
_cell.angle_beta   90.00
_cell.angle_gamma   90.00
#
_symmetry.space_group_name_H-M   'P 1'
#
loop_
_entity.id
_entity.type
_entity.pdbx_description
1 polymer ?
#
loop_
_entity_poly.entity_id
_entity_poly.type
_entity_poly.pdbx_seq_one_letter_code
_entity_poly.pdbx_strand_id
1 'polypeptide(L)'
;MDLNVADVKFQGEIKWKALPELELSALGAVRYQASSQEHNIKDHSNQATAYRTGMDDATIRDENNLLYTNPDNPYALPISILPEGGIYQRKDYRMLGVDFRATASWNHLFAEKHITNLFAGMEVNDLKRMQNYFQGWGMQYTMGEIPSYVYEFFKKGIESGESYYGLNHTTTRSVAGFANATYSYDGRYTVNGTFRYEGTNRMGKSRSSRWLPTWNMSGAWNVHEENFFKTFSSVLSHLTFKASYSLTADRGPEYVTNSHAIITSYSPFRPFTSGQETGLYVSDPENSELTYEKKHELNIGADLGFLDNRINFSIDWYKRCLLYTSPSPRDPKTS
;
A
#
# COMPACT_ATOMS: atom_id res chain seq x y z
N MET A 1 17.12 21.16 -3.52
CA MET A 1 16.53 19.82 -3.45
C MET A 1 16.04 19.48 -4.82
N ASP A 2 16.55 18.42 -5.41
CA ASP A 2 16.27 18.00 -6.78
C ASP A 2 15.55 16.66 -6.76
N LEU A 3 14.48 16.54 -7.53
CA LEU A 3 13.69 15.33 -7.68
C LEU A 3 13.63 14.95 -9.16
N ASN A 4 14.17 13.80 -9.49
CA ASN A 4 14.10 13.21 -10.82
C ASN A 4 13.21 11.97 -10.79
N VAL A 5 12.28 11.88 -11.73
CA VAL A 5 11.35 10.74 -11.83
C VAL A 5 11.33 10.25 -13.27
N ALA A 6 11.56 8.96 -13.46
CA ALA A 6 11.34 8.24 -14.70
C ALA A 6 10.32 7.13 -14.45
N ASP A 7 9.26 7.08 -15.25
CA ASP A 7 8.21 6.05 -15.17
C ASP A 7 7.92 5.57 -16.58
N VAL A 8 8.14 4.28 -16.81
CA VAL A 8 7.92 3.64 -18.12
C VAL A 8 7.02 2.43 -17.91
N LYS A 9 5.93 2.37 -18.65
CA LYS A 9 5.00 1.25 -18.66
C LYS A 9 4.82 0.72 -20.08
N PHE A 10 5.05 -0.57 -20.24
CA PHE A 10 4.69 -1.31 -21.45
C PHE A 10 3.51 -2.21 -21.13
N GLN A 11 2.49 -2.18 -21.98
CA GLN A 11 1.30 -3.00 -21.82
C GLN A 11 0.88 -3.52 -23.18
N GLY A 12 0.61 -4.82 -23.25
CA GLY A 12 0.02 -5.48 -24.42
C GLY A 12 -1.25 -6.21 -24.02
N GLU A 13 -2.25 -6.16 -24.87
CA GLU A 13 -3.51 -6.88 -24.71
C GLU A 13 -3.83 -7.62 -26.01
N ILE A 14 -4.23 -8.89 -25.89
CA ILE A 14 -4.74 -9.70 -26.97
C ILE A 14 -6.18 -10.03 -26.65
N LYS A 15 -7.12 -9.74 -27.57
CA LYS A 15 -8.52 -10.09 -27.50
C LYS A 15 -8.86 -11.05 -28.62
N TRP A 16 -9.52 -12.13 -28.25
CA TRP A 16 -9.96 -13.14 -29.20
C TRP A 16 -11.45 -13.45 -28.99
N LYS A 17 -12.21 -13.20 -30.03
CA LYS A 17 -13.62 -13.62 -30.08
C LYS A 17 -13.67 -15.07 -30.55
N ALA A 18 -13.68 -15.99 -29.60
CA ALA A 18 -13.72 -17.43 -29.89
C ALA A 18 -15.09 -17.84 -30.44
N LEU A 19 -16.18 -17.18 -29.98
CA LEU A 19 -17.56 -17.29 -30.47
C LEU A 19 -18.17 -15.90 -30.53
N PRO A 20 -19.29 -15.70 -31.24
CA PRO A 20 -19.98 -14.40 -31.25
C PRO A 20 -20.30 -13.85 -29.84
N GLU A 21 -20.49 -14.74 -28.88
CA GLU A 21 -20.89 -14.47 -27.52
C GLU A 21 -19.75 -14.59 -26.51
N LEU A 22 -18.61 -15.21 -26.93
CA LEU A 22 -17.48 -15.50 -26.04
C LEU A 22 -16.24 -14.73 -26.48
N GLU A 23 -15.81 -13.82 -25.63
CA GLU A 23 -14.55 -13.08 -25.78
C GLU A 23 -13.55 -13.52 -24.70
N LEU A 24 -12.35 -13.85 -25.12
CA LEU A 24 -11.21 -14.14 -24.28
C LEU A 24 -10.22 -12.99 -24.41
N SER A 25 -9.64 -12.53 -23.29
CA SER A 25 -8.57 -11.56 -23.33
C SER A 25 -7.40 -11.96 -22.44
N ALA A 26 -6.19 -11.60 -22.87
CA ALA A 26 -4.98 -11.74 -22.09
C ALA A 26 -4.20 -10.42 -22.14
N LEU A 27 -3.88 -9.87 -20.98
CA LEU A 27 -3.16 -8.63 -20.79
C LEU A 27 -1.88 -8.90 -20.03
N GLY A 28 -0.76 -8.41 -20.55
CA GLY A 28 0.53 -8.39 -19.86
C GLY A 28 1.04 -6.96 -19.75
N ALA A 29 1.56 -6.58 -18.60
CA ALA A 29 2.16 -5.27 -18.39
C ALA A 29 3.46 -5.38 -17.59
N VAL A 30 4.43 -4.54 -17.94
CA VAL A 30 5.66 -4.33 -17.18
C VAL A 30 5.80 -2.84 -16.94
N ARG A 31 6.01 -2.46 -15.68
CA ARG A 31 6.23 -1.07 -15.29
C ARG A 31 7.55 -0.95 -14.56
N TYR A 32 8.39 -0.06 -15.02
CA TYR A 32 9.62 0.33 -14.35
C TYR A 32 9.54 1.79 -13.94
N GLN A 33 9.76 2.06 -12.67
CA GLN A 33 9.83 3.40 -12.12
C GLN A 33 11.16 3.57 -11.38
N ALA A 34 11.84 4.67 -11.64
CA ALA A 34 13.02 5.11 -10.91
C ALA A 34 12.82 6.56 -10.50
N SER A 35 13.07 6.87 -9.25
CA SER A 35 13.13 8.24 -8.78
C SER A 35 14.33 8.46 -7.87
N SER A 36 14.99 9.57 -8.02
CA SER A 36 16.07 10.03 -7.15
C SER A 36 15.72 11.38 -6.54
N GLN A 37 15.93 11.49 -5.26
CA GLN A 37 15.78 12.71 -4.51
C GLN A 37 17.14 13.09 -3.95
N GLU A 38 17.66 14.26 -4.33
CA GLU A 38 18.91 14.79 -3.83
C GLU A 38 18.65 16.05 -3.02
N HIS A 39 19.30 16.14 -1.88
CA HIS A 39 19.25 17.32 -1.02
C HIS A 39 20.66 17.74 -0.65
N ASN A 40 21.09 18.83 -1.24
CA ASN A 40 22.39 19.45 -1.04
C ASN A 40 22.27 20.53 0.03
N ILE A 41 22.72 20.22 1.25
CA ILE A 41 22.77 21.15 2.38
C ILE A 41 24.14 21.82 2.34
N LYS A 42 24.16 23.09 1.95
CA LYS A 42 25.41 23.84 1.75
C LYS A 42 26.03 24.28 3.09
N ASP A 43 27.32 24.57 3.08
CA ASP A 43 28.17 24.92 4.23
C ASP A 43 27.60 26.00 5.14
N HIS A 44 26.98 27.04 4.54
CA HIS A 44 26.43 28.20 5.24
C HIS A 44 24.92 28.09 5.52
N SER A 45 24.32 26.93 5.30
CA SER A 45 22.92 26.72 5.67
C SER A 45 22.76 26.64 7.18
N ASN A 46 21.60 27.08 7.68
CA ASN A 46 21.29 26.96 9.12
C ASN A 46 21.47 25.53 9.64
N GLN A 47 21.14 24.54 8.82
CA GLN A 47 21.27 23.14 9.17
C GLN A 47 22.74 22.71 9.34
N ALA A 48 23.64 23.12 8.42
CA ALA A 48 25.06 22.80 8.55
C ALA A 48 25.71 23.58 9.70
N THR A 49 25.32 24.86 9.86
CA THR A 49 25.81 25.73 10.93
C THR A 49 25.44 25.23 12.33
N ALA A 50 24.26 24.63 12.48
CA ALA A 50 23.82 24.07 13.76
C ALA A 50 24.78 23.03 14.35
N TYR A 51 25.45 22.23 13.48
CA TYR A 51 26.50 21.27 13.92
C TYR A 51 27.79 21.90 14.39
N ARG A 52 27.99 23.21 14.17
CA ARG A 52 29.18 23.98 14.57
C ARG A 52 28.89 24.99 15.65
N THR A 53 27.62 25.27 15.90
CA THR A 53 27.19 26.29 16.84
C THR A 53 27.68 26.00 18.24
N GLY A 54 28.33 26.97 18.85
CA GLY A 54 28.85 26.89 20.22
C GLY A 54 30.27 26.38 20.33
N MET A 55 31.00 26.08 19.23
CA MET A 55 32.37 25.63 19.34
C MET A 55 33.29 26.65 20.03
N ASP A 56 32.99 27.95 19.90
CA ASP A 56 33.72 29.07 20.49
C ASP A 56 33.15 29.56 21.83
N ASP A 57 31.97 29.08 22.22
CA ASP A 57 31.27 29.47 23.45
C ASP A 57 30.90 28.22 24.29
N ALA A 58 31.40 28.16 25.53
CA ALA A 58 31.25 27.00 26.39
C ALA A 58 29.79 26.74 26.75
N THR A 59 29.00 27.76 26.99
CA THR A 59 27.58 27.61 27.39
C THR A 59 26.73 27.03 26.26
N ILE A 60 26.91 27.58 25.06
CA ILE A 60 26.16 27.13 23.89
C ILE A 60 26.63 25.74 23.46
N ARG A 61 27.93 25.46 23.56
CA ARG A 61 28.52 24.13 23.25
C ARG A 61 27.93 23.04 24.11
N ASP A 62 27.84 23.25 25.42
CA ASP A 62 27.39 22.24 26.36
C ASP A 62 25.90 21.96 26.24
N GLU A 63 25.12 22.91 25.69
CA GLU A 63 23.69 22.74 25.38
C GLU A 63 23.43 22.13 23.97
N ASN A 64 24.41 22.12 23.08
CA ASN A 64 24.23 21.64 21.70
C ASN A 64 24.35 20.12 21.58
N ASN A 65 23.22 19.43 21.57
CA ASN A 65 23.12 17.97 21.43
C ASN A 65 23.59 17.42 20.04
N LEU A 66 23.86 18.29 19.07
CA LEU A 66 24.35 17.88 17.74
C LEU A 66 25.88 17.65 17.78
N LEU A 67 26.58 18.16 18.77
CA LEU A 67 28.01 17.91 18.94
C LEU A 67 28.27 16.47 19.40
N TYR A 68 29.47 15.98 19.14
CA TYR A 68 29.92 14.68 19.57
C TYR A 68 30.66 14.80 20.89
N THR A 69 30.22 14.04 21.88
CA THR A 69 30.94 13.84 23.15
C THR A 69 31.53 12.43 23.16
N ASN A 70 32.84 12.30 23.35
CA ASN A 70 33.48 10.99 23.36
C ASN A 70 33.06 10.20 24.61
N PRO A 71 32.36 9.06 24.49
CA PRO A 71 31.94 8.27 25.63
C PRO A 71 33.11 7.63 26.39
N ASP A 72 34.28 7.43 25.74
CA ASP A 72 35.51 6.88 26.38
C ASP A 72 36.23 7.94 27.23
N ASN A 73 35.92 9.22 26.99
CA ASN A 73 36.49 10.34 27.75
C ASN A 73 35.42 11.40 28.06
N PRO A 74 34.64 11.22 29.13
CA PRO A 74 33.56 12.14 29.48
C PRO A 74 34.02 13.56 29.87
N TYR A 75 35.34 13.75 30.07
CA TYR A 75 35.95 15.07 30.35
C TYR A 75 36.39 15.80 29.08
N ALA A 76 36.37 15.14 27.91
CA ALA A 76 36.70 15.78 26.66
C ALA A 76 35.58 16.78 26.29
N LEU A 77 36.00 17.92 25.74
CA LEU A 77 35.04 18.90 25.22
C LEU A 77 34.27 18.33 24.02
N PRO A 78 32.97 18.59 23.92
CA PRO A 78 32.19 18.26 22.73
C PRO A 78 32.79 18.89 21.47
N ILE A 79 32.82 18.15 20.39
CA ILE A 79 33.37 18.58 19.10
C ILE A 79 32.34 18.50 17.98
N SER A 80 32.51 19.29 16.93
CA SER A 80 31.62 19.22 15.74
C SER A 80 31.93 17.97 14.92
N ILE A 81 30.90 17.23 14.55
CA ILE A 81 30.98 16.14 13.55
C ILE A 81 31.01 16.68 12.12
N LEU A 82 30.76 17.97 11.92
CA LEU A 82 30.77 18.66 10.63
C LEU A 82 31.61 19.95 10.76
N PRO A 83 32.94 19.86 10.98
CA PRO A 83 33.77 21.06 11.13
C PRO A 83 33.82 21.92 9.87
N GLU A 84 33.75 21.29 8.69
CA GLU A 84 33.76 21.96 7.39
C GLU A 84 32.77 21.31 6.43
N GLY A 85 32.38 22.06 5.38
CA GLY A 85 31.52 21.58 4.33
C GLY A 85 30.04 21.47 4.74
N GLY A 86 29.26 20.92 3.87
CA GLY A 86 27.83 20.67 4.04
C GLY A 86 27.51 19.18 4.05
N ILE A 87 26.23 18.88 3.79
CA ILE A 87 25.71 17.49 3.83
C ILE A 87 25.09 17.17 2.49
N TYR A 88 25.44 16.02 1.94
CA TYR A 88 24.83 15.45 0.76
C TYR A 88 23.88 14.31 1.17
N GLN A 89 22.61 14.43 0.85
CA GLN A 89 21.61 13.39 1.09
C GLN A 89 21.02 12.93 -0.22
N ARG A 90 20.96 11.61 -0.42
CA ARG A 90 20.36 11.00 -1.59
C ARG A 90 19.44 9.84 -1.19
N LYS A 91 18.26 9.83 -1.81
CA LYS A 91 17.31 8.71 -1.73
C LYS A 91 16.97 8.26 -3.15
N ASP A 92 17.25 7.00 -3.44
CA ASP A 92 16.88 6.37 -4.69
C ASP A 92 15.76 5.37 -4.45
N TYR A 93 14.72 5.46 -5.24
CA TYR A 93 13.60 4.51 -5.24
C TYR A 93 13.52 3.86 -6.60
N ARG A 94 13.43 2.54 -6.63
CA ARG A 94 13.21 1.78 -7.85
C ARG A 94 12.04 0.84 -7.64
N MET A 95 11.21 0.70 -8.66
CA MET A 95 10.06 -0.19 -8.67
C MET A 95 10.03 -0.94 -9.99
N LEU A 96 9.88 -2.25 -9.92
CA LEU A 96 9.58 -3.11 -11.05
C LEU A 96 8.28 -3.85 -10.76
N GLY A 97 7.25 -3.57 -11.56
CA GLY A 97 5.95 -4.24 -11.53
C GLY A 97 5.76 -5.12 -12.75
N VAL A 98 5.27 -6.32 -12.55
CA VAL A 98 4.85 -7.23 -13.61
C VAL A 98 3.43 -7.65 -13.31
N ASP A 99 2.53 -7.41 -14.26
CA ASP A 99 1.10 -7.70 -14.14
C ASP A 99 0.69 -8.62 -15.29
N PHE A 100 -0.06 -9.64 -14.96
CA PHE A 100 -0.71 -10.50 -15.95
C PHE A 100 -2.18 -10.70 -15.57
N ARG A 101 -3.07 -10.56 -16.55
CA ARG A 101 -4.50 -10.81 -16.39
C ARG A 101 -5.04 -11.58 -17.59
N ALA A 102 -5.78 -12.64 -17.32
CA ALA A 102 -6.55 -13.35 -18.32
C ALA A 102 -8.05 -13.31 -17.94
N THR A 103 -8.91 -13.03 -18.92
CA THR A 103 -10.37 -12.95 -18.68
C THR A 103 -11.14 -13.65 -19.78
N ALA A 104 -12.33 -14.13 -19.43
CA ALA A 104 -13.34 -14.66 -20.32
C ALA A 104 -14.65 -13.94 -20.05
N SER A 105 -15.30 -13.45 -21.10
CA SER A 105 -16.61 -12.80 -21.04
C SER A 105 -17.56 -13.53 -21.98
N TRP A 106 -18.68 -13.99 -21.45
CA TRP A 106 -19.73 -14.63 -22.20
C TRP A 106 -21.06 -13.93 -21.98
N ASN A 107 -21.71 -13.52 -23.08
CA ASN A 107 -22.97 -12.79 -23.06
C ASN A 107 -23.94 -13.50 -23.98
N HIS A 108 -25.11 -13.87 -23.44
CA HIS A 108 -26.11 -14.57 -24.23
C HIS A 108 -27.53 -14.11 -23.87
N LEU A 109 -28.37 -14.03 -24.90
CA LEU A 109 -29.78 -13.73 -24.78
C LEU A 109 -30.60 -14.98 -25.16
N PHE A 110 -31.20 -15.64 -24.17
CA PHE A 110 -32.06 -16.80 -24.36
C PHE A 110 -33.54 -16.34 -24.53
N ALA A 111 -34.21 -16.89 -25.51
CA ALA A 111 -35.65 -16.70 -25.72
C ALA A 111 -36.10 -15.23 -25.61
N GLU A 112 -35.28 -14.28 -26.06
CA GLU A 112 -35.53 -12.83 -26.07
C GLU A 112 -35.78 -12.19 -24.67
N LYS A 113 -35.81 -12.97 -23.59
CA LYS A 113 -36.17 -12.51 -22.26
C LYS A 113 -35.13 -12.77 -21.20
N HIS A 114 -34.24 -13.71 -21.42
CA HIS A 114 -33.25 -14.11 -20.44
C HIS A 114 -31.88 -13.60 -20.85
N ILE A 115 -31.41 -12.52 -20.23
CA ILE A 115 -30.08 -11.96 -20.47
C ILE A 115 -29.14 -12.56 -19.43
N THR A 116 -28.08 -13.21 -19.90
CA THR A 116 -27.05 -13.78 -19.05
C THR A 116 -25.70 -13.21 -19.43
N ASN A 117 -24.99 -12.64 -18.47
CA ASN A 117 -23.62 -12.16 -18.64
C ASN A 117 -22.73 -12.88 -17.61
N LEU A 118 -21.73 -13.62 -18.09
CA LEU A 118 -20.75 -14.27 -17.27
C LEU A 118 -19.37 -13.68 -17.57
N PHE A 119 -18.66 -13.34 -16.54
CA PHE A 119 -17.30 -12.82 -16.63
C PHE A 119 -16.43 -13.53 -15.59
N ALA A 120 -15.30 -14.09 -15.99
CA ALA A 120 -14.37 -14.73 -15.10
C ALA A 120 -12.95 -14.41 -15.51
N GLY A 121 -12.03 -14.44 -14.55
CA GLY A 121 -10.64 -14.18 -14.87
C GLY A 121 -9.71 -14.53 -13.73
N MET A 122 -8.44 -14.39 -14.05
CA MET A 122 -7.34 -14.51 -13.11
C MET A 122 -6.35 -13.36 -13.31
N GLU A 123 -5.68 -12.97 -12.24
CA GLU A 123 -4.61 -11.99 -12.28
C GLU A 123 -3.45 -12.38 -11.37
N VAL A 124 -2.26 -12.01 -11.79
CA VAL A 124 -1.01 -12.20 -11.06
C VAL A 124 -0.25 -10.90 -11.08
N ASN A 125 0.17 -10.43 -9.91
CA ASN A 125 0.97 -9.23 -9.76
C ASN A 125 2.26 -9.55 -9.00
N ASP A 126 3.40 -9.13 -9.51
CA ASP A 126 4.70 -9.17 -8.83
C ASP A 126 5.28 -7.75 -8.82
N LEU A 127 5.43 -7.18 -7.64
CA LEU A 127 5.90 -5.82 -7.43
C LEU A 127 7.13 -5.84 -6.53
N LYS A 128 8.27 -5.45 -7.10
CA LYS A 128 9.53 -5.30 -6.37
C LYS A 128 9.85 -3.84 -6.20
N ARG A 129 10.12 -3.43 -4.96
CA ARG A 129 10.55 -2.08 -4.62
C ARG A 129 11.90 -2.15 -3.93
N MET A 130 12.76 -1.23 -4.29
CA MET A 130 14.07 -1.02 -3.66
C MET A 130 14.18 0.45 -3.29
N GLN A 131 14.61 0.71 -2.09
CA GLN A 131 14.92 2.04 -1.59
C GLN A 131 16.35 2.04 -1.08
N ASN A 132 17.16 2.96 -1.58
CA ASN A 132 18.51 3.23 -1.10
C ASN A 132 18.51 4.61 -0.46
N TYR A 133 19.22 4.73 0.63
CA TYR A 133 19.48 6.00 1.31
C TYR A 133 20.97 6.14 1.50
N PHE A 134 21.48 7.33 1.22
CA PHE A 134 22.86 7.70 1.48
C PHE A 134 22.93 9.11 2.05
N GLN A 135 23.79 9.31 3.05
CA GLN A 135 24.11 10.61 3.62
C GLN A 135 25.63 10.76 3.73
N GLY A 136 26.17 11.70 2.98
CA GLY A 136 27.58 12.09 3.02
C GLY A 136 27.76 13.39 3.79
N TRP A 137 28.76 13.42 4.64
CA TRP A 137 29.09 14.56 5.48
C TRP A 137 30.40 15.20 5.01
N GLY A 138 30.54 16.51 5.19
CA GLY A 138 31.73 17.25 4.84
C GLY A 138 31.84 17.58 3.32
N MET A 139 30.72 17.66 2.60
CA MET A 139 30.74 17.99 1.18
C MET A 139 31.06 19.48 0.97
N GLN A 140 32.21 19.75 0.34
CA GLN A 140 32.66 21.12 0.05
C GLN A 140 32.13 21.58 -1.32
N TYR A 141 30.94 22.12 -1.35
CA TYR A 141 30.26 22.54 -2.59
C TYR A 141 30.97 23.69 -3.30
N THR A 142 31.63 24.56 -2.55
CA THR A 142 32.39 25.72 -3.11
C THR A 142 33.75 25.32 -3.70
N MET A 143 34.24 24.12 -3.36
CA MET A 143 35.52 23.59 -3.78
C MET A 143 35.42 22.53 -4.88
N GLY A 144 34.27 22.48 -5.60
CA GLY A 144 34.04 21.51 -6.66
C GLY A 144 33.50 20.20 -6.18
N GLU A 145 32.68 20.21 -5.13
CA GLU A 145 31.97 19.03 -4.59
C GLU A 145 32.91 17.93 -4.08
N ILE A 146 34.04 18.32 -3.48
CA ILE A 146 35.00 17.41 -2.90
C ILE A 146 34.58 17.03 -1.48
N PRO A 147 34.47 15.72 -1.14
CA PRO A 147 34.15 15.32 0.22
C PRO A 147 35.37 15.51 1.16
N SER A 148 35.13 16.10 2.31
CA SER A 148 36.05 16.10 3.45
C SER A 148 35.60 15.01 4.42
N TYR A 149 36.47 14.03 4.65
CA TYR A 149 36.14 12.91 5.55
C TYR A 149 36.18 13.34 6.99
N VAL A 150 35.11 13.13 7.72
CA VAL A 150 34.95 13.47 9.13
C VAL A 150 34.87 12.17 9.94
N TYR A 151 35.98 11.84 10.62
CA TYR A 151 36.08 10.60 11.40
C TYR A 151 35.05 10.55 12.55
N GLU A 152 34.84 11.66 13.22
CA GLU A 152 33.93 11.80 14.36
C GLU A 152 32.48 11.51 13.98
N PHE A 153 32.08 11.78 12.74
CA PHE A 153 30.77 11.39 12.23
C PHE A 153 30.60 9.87 12.24
N PHE A 154 31.56 9.14 11.68
CA PHE A 154 31.51 7.67 11.65
C PHE A 154 31.55 7.08 13.06
N LYS A 155 32.36 7.65 13.93
CA LYS A 155 32.46 7.22 15.33
C LYS A 155 31.12 7.43 16.04
N LYS A 156 30.50 8.61 15.95
CA LYS A 156 29.18 8.91 16.50
C LYS A 156 28.12 7.96 15.96
N GLY A 157 28.11 7.71 14.66
CA GLY A 157 27.17 6.80 14.01
C GLY A 157 27.26 5.39 14.58
N ILE A 158 28.47 4.84 14.76
CA ILE A 158 28.69 3.52 15.35
C ILE A 158 28.18 3.49 16.80
N GLU A 159 28.50 4.48 17.59
CA GLU A 159 28.13 4.60 19.00
C GLU A 159 26.64 4.79 19.21
N SER A 160 25.98 5.53 18.30
CA SER A 160 24.52 5.77 18.31
C SER A 160 23.72 4.69 17.61
N GLY A 161 24.35 3.73 16.94
CA GLY A 161 23.67 2.74 16.10
C GLY A 161 23.06 3.32 14.82
N GLU A 162 23.52 4.49 14.39
CA GLU A 162 23.07 5.13 13.15
C GLU A 162 23.87 4.67 11.95
N SER A 163 23.26 4.69 10.77
CA SER A 163 23.88 4.35 9.50
C SER A 163 23.90 5.55 8.57
N TYR A 164 25.00 5.74 7.82
CA TYR A 164 25.11 6.74 6.77
C TYR A 164 24.57 6.27 5.42
N TYR A 165 24.18 5.01 5.31
CA TYR A 165 23.46 4.45 4.19
C TYR A 165 22.45 3.40 4.65
N GLY A 166 21.45 3.17 3.84
CA GLY A 166 20.45 2.14 4.10
C GLY A 166 19.94 1.54 2.80
N LEU A 167 19.60 0.25 2.87
CA LEU A 167 19.01 -0.52 1.78
C LEU A 167 17.73 -1.16 2.28
N ASN A 168 16.64 -0.95 1.56
CA ASN A 168 15.37 -1.58 1.87
C ASN A 168 14.80 -2.22 0.59
N HIS A 169 14.46 -3.50 0.68
CA HIS A 169 13.90 -4.26 -0.41
C HIS A 169 12.55 -4.84 0.00
N THR A 170 11.53 -4.54 -0.78
CA THR A 170 10.18 -5.05 -0.53
C THR A 170 9.67 -5.76 -1.78
N THR A 171 9.14 -6.96 -1.61
CA THR A 171 8.49 -7.70 -2.69
C THR A 171 7.06 -8.01 -2.29
N THR A 172 6.11 -7.57 -3.12
CA THR A 172 4.69 -7.87 -2.97
C THR A 172 4.23 -8.72 -4.14
N ARG A 173 3.64 -9.88 -3.84
CA ARG A 173 3.06 -10.79 -4.81
C ARG A 173 1.62 -11.07 -4.47
N SER A 174 0.77 -11.05 -5.48
CA SER A 174 -0.61 -11.47 -5.32
C SER A 174 -1.09 -12.27 -6.52
N VAL A 175 -1.98 -13.21 -6.23
CA VAL A 175 -2.69 -14.01 -7.23
C VAL A 175 -4.16 -13.96 -6.87
N ALA A 176 -5.02 -13.68 -7.84
CA ALA A 176 -6.46 -13.66 -7.65
C ALA A 176 -7.18 -14.37 -8.79
N GLY A 177 -8.23 -15.09 -8.43
CA GLY A 177 -9.28 -15.52 -9.35
C GLY A 177 -10.55 -14.76 -9.04
N PHE A 178 -11.30 -14.36 -10.07
CA PHE A 178 -12.56 -13.63 -9.90
C PHE A 178 -13.60 -14.08 -10.92
N ALA A 179 -14.86 -13.97 -10.53
CA ALA A 179 -16.00 -14.23 -11.38
C ALA A 179 -17.13 -13.25 -11.08
N ASN A 180 -17.88 -12.88 -12.11
CA ASN A 180 -19.12 -12.13 -12.02
C ASN A 180 -20.16 -12.82 -12.88
N ALA A 181 -21.37 -12.97 -12.36
CA ALA A 181 -22.51 -13.51 -13.07
C ALA A 181 -23.69 -12.56 -12.89
N THR A 182 -24.26 -12.12 -14.00
CA THR A 182 -25.48 -11.30 -14.03
C THR A 182 -26.52 -12.04 -14.83
N TYR A 183 -27.72 -12.15 -14.25
CA TYR A 183 -28.88 -12.69 -14.91
C TYR A 183 -30.04 -11.70 -14.81
N SER A 184 -30.66 -11.39 -15.94
CA SER A 184 -31.86 -10.53 -15.99
C SER A 184 -32.97 -11.23 -16.74
N TYR A 185 -34.17 -11.19 -16.16
CA TYR A 185 -35.38 -11.74 -16.75
C TYR A 185 -36.33 -10.64 -17.17
N ASP A 186 -36.58 -10.55 -18.47
CA ASP A 186 -37.56 -9.64 -19.11
C ASP A 186 -37.39 -8.16 -18.71
N GLY A 187 -36.15 -7.75 -18.34
CA GLY A 187 -35.87 -6.42 -17.79
C GLY A 187 -36.43 -6.16 -16.39
N ARG A 188 -37.22 -7.09 -15.82
CA ARG A 188 -37.93 -6.93 -14.54
C ARG A 188 -37.09 -7.30 -13.32
N TYR A 189 -36.46 -8.46 -13.39
CA TYR A 189 -35.68 -9.02 -12.28
C TYR A 189 -34.23 -9.16 -12.69
N THR A 190 -33.34 -8.57 -11.96
CA THR A 190 -31.90 -8.72 -12.19
C THR A 190 -31.23 -9.22 -10.93
N VAL A 191 -30.42 -10.27 -11.05
CA VAL A 191 -29.55 -10.78 -9.98
C VAL A 191 -28.13 -10.73 -10.46
N ASN A 192 -27.23 -10.23 -9.61
CA ASN A 192 -25.79 -10.18 -9.86
C ASN A 192 -25.05 -10.83 -8.71
N GLY A 193 -24.05 -11.64 -9.03
CA GLY A 193 -23.12 -12.23 -8.09
C GLY A 193 -21.69 -11.96 -8.53
N THR A 194 -20.88 -11.43 -7.62
CA THR A 194 -19.44 -11.24 -7.82
C THR A 194 -18.69 -12.04 -6.77
N PHE A 195 -17.64 -12.73 -7.18
CA PHE A 195 -16.78 -13.51 -6.33
C PHE A 195 -15.31 -13.22 -6.67
N ARG A 196 -14.45 -13.05 -5.66
CA ARG A 196 -13.01 -12.90 -5.80
C ARG A 196 -12.31 -13.72 -4.72
N TYR A 197 -11.33 -14.49 -5.13
CA TYR A 197 -10.47 -15.26 -4.25
C TYR A 197 -9.03 -14.83 -4.48
N GLU A 198 -8.47 -14.12 -3.50
CA GLU A 198 -7.15 -13.49 -3.61
C GLU A 198 -6.21 -14.02 -2.53
N GLY A 199 -4.96 -14.28 -2.91
CA GLY A 199 -3.87 -14.57 -2.00
C GLY A 199 -2.69 -13.61 -2.20
N THR A 200 -2.04 -13.22 -1.10
CA THR A 200 -0.86 -12.35 -1.13
C THR A 200 0.19 -12.82 -0.13
N ASN A 201 1.48 -12.56 -0.45
CA ASN A 201 2.59 -12.84 0.46
C ASN A 201 2.69 -11.89 1.67
N ARG A 202 1.83 -10.87 1.74
CA ARG A 202 1.79 -9.88 2.84
C ARG A 202 1.00 -10.35 4.06
N MET A 203 0.26 -11.46 3.94
CA MET A 203 -0.55 -12.03 5.01
C MET A 203 0.12 -13.25 5.62
N GLY A 204 -0.39 -13.71 6.77
CA GLY A 204 0.12 -14.84 7.53
C GLY A 204 0.35 -16.11 6.68
N LYS A 205 1.16 -17.04 7.18
CA LYS A 205 1.51 -18.27 6.45
C LYS A 205 0.37 -19.27 6.35
N SER A 206 -0.59 -19.23 7.27
CA SER A 206 -1.72 -20.14 7.24
C SER A 206 -2.57 -19.92 5.97
N ARG A 207 -3.15 -20.98 5.44
CA ARG A 207 -3.97 -20.87 4.22
C ARG A 207 -5.20 -19.98 4.45
N SER A 208 -5.81 -20.06 5.61
CA SER A 208 -6.98 -19.25 5.99
C SER A 208 -6.66 -17.78 6.12
N SER A 209 -5.43 -17.44 6.52
CA SER A 209 -4.99 -16.06 6.69
C SER A 209 -4.53 -15.43 5.38
N ARG A 210 -3.88 -16.22 4.51
CA ARG A 210 -3.32 -15.74 3.25
C ARG A 210 -4.35 -15.59 2.14
N TRP A 211 -5.34 -16.48 2.10
CA TRP A 211 -6.35 -16.53 1.06
C TRP A 211 -7.69 -16.08 1.57
N LEU A 212 -8.26 -15.08 0.93
CA LEU A 212 -9.53 -14.52 1.32
C LEU A 212 -10.54 -14.56 0.17
N PRO A 213 -11.69 -15.21 0.36
CA PRO A 213 -12.84 -15.00 -0.49
C PRO A 213 -13.55 -13.68 -0.16
N THR A 214 -13.75 -12.83 -1.15
CA THR A 214 -14.65 -11.68 -1.10
C THR A 214 -15.77 -11.90 -2.09
N TRP A 215 -16.98 -11.45 -1.75
CA TRP A 215 -18.13 -11.65 -2.62
C TRP A 215 -19.20 -10.58 -2.40
N ASN A 216 -20.01 -10.39 -3.43
CA ASN A 216 -21.19 -9.56 -3.39
C ASN A 216 -22.33 -10.28 -4.10
N MET A 217 -23.51 -10.27 -3.50
CA MET A 217 -24.75 -10.64 -4.16
C MET A 217 -25.70 -9.45 -4.14
N SER A 218 -26.26 -9.14 -5.29
CA SER A 218 -27.24 -8.05 -5.42
C SER A 218 -28.41 -8.46 -6.29
N GLY A 219 -29.56 -7.87 -6.00
CA GLY A 219 -30.76 -8.05 -6.78
C GLY A 219 -31.47 -6.72 -7.00
N ALA A 220 -32.10 -6.58 -8.15
CA ALA A 220 -32.95 -5.45 -8.48
C ALA A 220 -34.29 -5.95 -9.05
N TRP A 221 -35.35 -5.29 -8.62
CA TRP A 221 -36.70 -5.49 -9.16
C TRP A 221 -37.22 -4.20 -9.74
N ASN A 222 -37.37 -4.18 -11.05
CA ASN A 222 -37.93 -3.07 -11.81
C ASN A 222 -39.45 -3.18 -11.80
N VAL A 223 -40.07 -2.65 -10.76
CA VAL A 223 -41.52 -2.74 -10.54
C VAL A 223 -42.27 -2.01 -11.66
N HIS A 224 -41.69 -0.97 -12.23
CA HIS A 224 -42.29 -0.19 -13.34
C HIS A 224 -42.44 -0.99 -14.63
N GLU A 225 -41.74 -2.10 -14.81
CA GLU A 225 -41.93 -3.03 -15.95
C GLU A 225 -43.06 -4.04 -15.74
N GLU A 226 -43.68 -4.08 -14.55
CA GLU A 226 -44.78 -4.99 -14.26
C GLU A 226 -46.11 -4.49 -14.82
N ASN A 227 -46.92 -5.43 -15.28
CA ASN A 227 -48.21 -5.09 -15.90
C ASN A 227 -49.16 -4.33 -14.96
N PHE A 228 -49.16 -4.63 -13.67
CA PHE A 228 -49.98 -3.94 -12.68
C PHE A 228 -49.55 -2.50 -12.43
N PHE A 229 -48.27 -2.17 -12.69
CA PHE A 229 -47.74 -0.83 -12.46
C PHE A 229 -48.23 0.19 -13.50
N LYS A 230 -48.64 -0.25 -14.69
CA LYS A 230 -49.13 0.62 -15.76
C LYS A 230 -50.26 1.54 -15.32
N THR A 231 -51.07 1.12 -14.34
CA THR A 231 -52.14 1.93 -13.76
C THR A 231 -51.60 3.15 -12.99
N PHE A 232 -50.43 3.08 -12.46
CA PHE A 232 -49.79 4.13 -11.65
C PHE A 232 -48.79 4.99 -12.45
N SER A 233 -48.51 4.62 -13.70
CA SER A 233 -47.43 5.22 -14.51
C SER A 233 -47.63 6.71 -14.81
N SER A 234 -48.85 7.24 -14.69
CA SER A 234 -49.15 8.67 -14.91
C SER A 234 -48.53 9.58 -13.85
N VAL A 235 -48.30 9.07 -12.63
CA VAL A 235 -47.70 9.83 -11.52
C VAL A 235 -46.32 9.30 -11.17
N LEU A 236 -46.20 7.98 -11.01
CA LEU A 236 -44.97 7.30 -10.69
C LEU A 236 -44.45 6.58 -11.94
N SER A 237 -43.51 7.18 -12.65
CA SER A 237 -43.00 6.71 -13.94
C SER A 237 -41.96 5.62 -13.82
N HIS A 238 -41.24 5.59 -12.70
CA HIS A 238 -40.17 4.64 -12.44
C HIS A 238 -40.18 4.20 -10.97
N LEU A 239 -40.05 2.90 -10.75
CA LEU A 239 -39.83 2.32 -9.40
C LEU A 239 -38.96 1.09 -9.53
N THR A 240 -37.81 1.13 -8.85
CA THR A 240 -36.90 -0.01 -8.76
C THR A 240 -36.51 -0.22 -7.29
N PHE A 241 -36.69 -1.45 -6.81
CA PHE A 241 -36.12 -1.88 -5.52
C PHE A 241 -34.80 -2.58 -5.76
N LYS A 242 -33.80 -2.31 -4.91
CA LYS A 242 -32.47 -2.92 -4.97
C LYS A 242 -32.02 -3.37 -3.58
N ALA A 243 -31.37 -4.50 -3.53
CA ALA A 243 -30.74 -5.00 -2.32
C ALA A 243 -29.40 -5.64 -2.64
N SER A 244 -28.42 -5.45 -1.79
CA SER A 244 -27.13 -6.14 -1.91
C SER A 244 -26.59 -6.53 -0.55
N TYR A 245 -25.87 -7.66 -0.52
CA TYR A 245 -25.12 -8.10 0.62
C TYR A 245 -23.73 -8.51 0.19
N SER A 246 -22.72 -8.01 0.89
CA SER A 246 -21.33 -8.22 0.53
C SER A 246 -20.43 -8.56 1.71
N LEU A 247 -19.42 -9.35 1.42
CA LEU A 247 -18.23 -9.53 2.24
C LEU A 247 -17.04 -8.91 1.50
N THR A 248 -16.54 -7.81 2.03
CA THR A 248 -15.32 -7.16 1.58
C THR A 248 -14.20 -7.35 2.61
N ALA A 249 -12.98 -7.05 2.22
CA ALA A 249 -11.83 -7.20 3.09
C ALA A 249 -10.84 -6.08 2.87
N ASP A 250 -10.22 -5.65 3.97
CA ASP A 250 -9.14 -4.70 3.96
C ASP A 250 -7.86 -5.35 4.49
N ARG A 251 -6.72 -4.97 3.92
CA ARG A 251 -5.39 -5.47 4.33
C ARG A 251 -4.85 -4.72 5.54
N GLY A 252 -5.51 -3.65 5.94
CA GLY A 252 -4.99 -2.73 6.92
C GLY A 252 -3.79 -1.91 6.41
N PRO A 253 -3.20 -1.09 7.28
CA PRO A 253 -2.06 -0.26 6.95
C PRO A 253 -0.84 -1.07 6.48
N GLU A 254 0.00 -0.46 5.65
CA GLU A 254 1.16 -1.13 5.03
C GLU A 254 2.21 -1.62 6.04
N TYR A 255 2.27 -1.00 7.22
CA TYR A 255 3.20 -1.35 8.30
C TYR A 255 2.74 -2.55 9.15
N VAL A 256 1.48 -3.00 9.02
CA VAL A 256 0.98 -4.18 9.74
C VAL A 256 1.15 -5.40 8.84
N THR A 257 2.33 -5.98 8.78
CA THR A 257 2.62 -7.08 7.85
C THR A 257 3.54 -8.15 8.43
N ASN A 258 3.41 -8.48 9.71
CA ASN A 258 4.28 -9.46 10.36
C ASN A 258 3.94 -10.90 9.96
N SER A 259 3.82 -11.16 8.65
CA SER A 259 3.63 -12.52 8.12
C SER A 259 4.86 -13.42 8.35
N HIS A 260 6.01 -12.81 8.64
CA HIS A 260 7.28 -13.45 8.99
C HIS A 260 7.90 -12.68 10.14
N ALA A 261 8.72 -13.35 10.94
CA ALA A 261 9.54 -12.66 11.93
C ALA A 261 10.47 -11.66 11.24
N ILE A 262 10.49 -10.43 11.72
CA ILE A 262 11.43 -9.41 11.26
C ILE A 262 12.69 -9.53 12.10
N ILE A 263 13.78 -9.87 11.44
CA ILE A 263 15.10 -9.98 12.06
C ILE A 263 15.90 -8.74 11.70
N THR A 264 16.34 -8.01 12.71
CA THR A 264 17.14 -6.80 12.56
C THR A 264 18.56 -7.07 13.04
N SER A 265 19.53 -6.62 12.24
CA SER A 265 20.91 -6.61 12.66
C SER A 265 21.24 -5.34 13.43
N TYR A 266 22.10 -5.44 14.42
CA TYR A 266 22.61 -4.29 15.14
C TYR A 266 24.10 -4.52 15.44
N SER A 267 24.84 -3.43 15.58
CA SER A 267 26.23 -3.48 16.02
C SER A 267 26.31 -2.92 17.44
N PRO A 268 26.53 -3.77 18.44
CA PRO A 268 26.69 -3.30 19.82
C PRO A 268 27.95 -2.44 19.94
N PHE A 269 27.82 -1.31 20.59
CA PHE A 269 28.99 -0.51 20.93
C PHE A 269 29.79 -1.20 22.04
N ARG A 270 31.07 -1.54 21.76
CA ARG A 270 31.99 -2.13 22.71
C ARG A 270 33.32 -1.38 22.68
N PRO A 271 33.53 -0.43 23.59
CA PRO A 271 34.68 0.50 23.55
C PRO A 271 36.05 -0.17 23.66
N PHE A 272 36.12 -1.37 24.22
CA PHE A 272 37.39 -2.05 24.50
C PHE A 272 37.71 -3.22 23.56
N THR A 273 36.91 -3.45 22.52
CA THR A 273 37.18 -4.50 21.53
C THR A 273 37.58 -3.90 20.19
N SER A 274 38.64 -4.45 19.59
CA SER A 274 39.16 -4.01 18.29
C SER A 274 38.32 -4.48 17.10
N GLY A 275 37.27 -5.31 17.32
CA GLY A 275 36.42 -5.86 16.28
C GLY A 275 34.99 -5.37 16.43
N GLN A 276 34.35 -5.03 15.31
CA GLN A 276 32.91 -4.80 15.27
C GLN A 276 32.18 -6.14 15.33
N GLU A 277 31.36 -6.32 16.33
CA GLU A 277 30.45 -7.46 16.41
C GLU A 277 29.10 -7.07 15.78
N THR A 278 28.48 -7.99 15.05
CA THR A 278 27.12 -7.83 14.55
C THR A 278 26.22 -8.81 15.27
N GLY A 279 25.20 -8.31 15.93
CA GLY A 279 24.16 -9.10 16.56
C GLY A 279 22.91 -9.15 15.68
N LEU A 280 22.09 -10.17 15.87
CA LEU A 280 20.76 -10.29 15.28
C LEU A 280 19.74 -10.40 16.40
N TYR A 281 18.62 -9.72 16.26
CA TYR A 281 17.47 -9.90 17.14
C TYR A 281 16.18 -9.88 16.35
N VAL A 282 15.15 -10.54 16.89
CA VAL A 282 13.82 -10.50 16.33
C VAL A 282 13.15 -9.21 16.82
N SER A 283 13.02 -8.21 15.94
CA SER A 283 12.34 -6.95 16.27
C SER A 283 10.83 -7.13 16.38
N ASP A 284 10.27 -7.94 15.49
CA ASP A 284 8.85 -8.26 15.47
C ASP A 284 8.66 -9.77 15.30
N PRO A 285 7.92 -10.42 16.20
CA PRO A 285 7.65 -11.85 16.07
C PRO A 285 6.68 -12.10 14.91
N GLU A 286 6.77 -13.32 14.34
CA GLU A 286 5.83 -13.77 13.33
C GLU A 286 4.41 -13.90 13.89
N ASN A 287 3.43 -13.36 13.15
CA ASN A 287 2.03 -13.64 13.35
C ASN A 287 1.49 -14.46 12.17
N SER A 288 1.48 -15.80 12.33
CA SER A 288 1.01 -16.73 11.30
C SER A 288 -0.48 -16.59 11.02
N GLU A 289 -1.25 -16.06 11.98
CA GLU A 289 -2.70 -15.86 11.89
C GLU A 289 -3.09 -14.44 11.42
N LEU A 290 -2.11 -13.61 11.06
CA LEU A 290 -2.39 -12.28 10.50
C LEU A 290 -3.22 -12.41 9.24
N THR A 291 -4.45 -11.93 9.29
CA THR A 291 -5.42 -12.02 8.20
C THR A 291 -6.07 -10.67 7.93
N TYR A 292 -6.91 -10.62 6.93
CA TYR A 292 -7.64 -9.43 6.52
C TYR A 292 -8.72 -9.05 7.54
N GLU A 293 -8.95 -7.76 7.67
CA GLU A 293 -10.15 -7.23 8.31
C GLU A 293 -11.36 -7.52 7.43
N LYS A 294 -12.35 -8.23 7.96
CA LYS A 294 -13.57 -8.62 7.25
C LYS A 294 -14.68 -7.63 7.52
N LYS A 295 -15.32 -7.18 6.45
CA LYS A 295 -16.39 -6.21 6.49
C LYS A 295 -17.62 -6.75 5.79
N HIS A 296 -18.69 -6.93 6.53
CA HIS A 296 -20.01 -7.26 6.01
C HIS A 296 -20.82 -5.99 5.79
N GLU A 297 -21.47 -5.88 4.65
CA GLU A 297 -22.31 -4.74 4.32
C GLU A 297 -23.62 -5.21 3.71
N LEU A 298 -24.74 -4.75 4.28
CA LEU A 298 -26.09 -4.88 3.73
C LEU A 298 -26.52 -3.50 3.24
N ASN A 299 -26.99 -3.44 1.99
CA ASN A 299 -27.56 -2.24 1.40
C ASN A 299 -28.94 -2.58 0.85
N ILE A 300 -29.94 -1.72 1.12
CA ILE A 300 -31.31 -1.81 0.59
C ILE A 300 -31.67 -0.42 0.08
N GLY A 301 -32.14 -0.33 -1.15
CA GLY A 301 -32.46 0.95 -1.78
C GLY A 301 -33.71 0.89 -2.65
N ALA A 302 -34.23 2.08 -2.94
CA ALA A 302 -35.32 2.28 -3.87
C ALA A 302 -35.07 3.53 -4.73
N ASP A 303 -35.25 3.40 -6.03
CA ASP A 303 -35.24 4.50 -6.99
C ASP A 303 -36.66 4.78 -7.47
N LEU A 304 -37.09 6.03 -7.35
CA LEU A 304 -38.41 6.49 -7.73
C LEU A 304 -38.30 7.63 -8.75
N GLY A 305 -39.06 7.58 -9.80
CA GLY A 305 -39.17 8.64 -10.80
C GLY A 305 -40.64 9.07 -10.95
N PHE A 306 -40.90 10.35 -10.85
CA PHE A 306 -42.24 10.94 -10.97
C PHE A 306 -42.33 11.82 -12.20
N LEU A 307 -43.60 11.95 -12.74
CA LEU A 307 -43.94 12.86 -13.83
C LEU A 307 -43.02 12.70 -15.06
N ASP A 308 -42.98 11.51 -15.63
CA ASP A 308 -42.09 11.14 -16.74
C ASP A 308 -40.61 11.35 -16.42
N ASN A 309 -40.19 10.92 -15.19
CA ASN A 309 -38.83 11.04 -14.67
C ASN A 309 -38.30 12.49 -14.56
N ARG A 310 -39.18 13.49 -14.48
CA ARG A 310 -38.77 14.87 -14.22
C ARG A 310 -38.27 15.09 -12.80
N ILE A 311 -38.78 14.29 -11.85
CA ILE A 311 -38.37 14.33 -10.46
C ILE A 311 -37.91 12.91 -10.09
N ASN A 312 -36.66 12.78 -9.65
CA ASN A 312 -36.10 11.50 -9.29
C ASN A 312 -35.62 11.52 -7.84
N PHE A 313 -35.96 10.48 -7.07
CA PHE A 313 -35.50 10.23 -5.73
C PHE A 313 -34.78 8.89 -5.68
N SER A 314 -33.64 8.84 -4.95
CA SER A 314 -32.96 7.62 -4.59
C SER A 314 -32.82 7.57 -3.08
N ILE A 315 -33.25 6.50 -2.47
CA ILE A 315 -33.20 6.27 -1.02
C ILE A 315 -32.40 5.00 -0.80
N ASP A 316 -31.30 5.11 -0.09
CA ASP A 316 -30.46 3.97 0.25
C ASP A 316 -30.27 3.89 1.77
N TRP A 317 -30.47 2.71 2.32
CA TRP A 317 -30.15 2.38 3.69
C TRP A 317 -29.08 1.30 3.72
N TYR A 318 -28.03 1.50 4.52
CA TYR A 318 -26.96 0.52 4.65
C TYR A 318 -26.58 0.24 6.10
N LYS A 319 -26.15 -1.00 6.35
CA LYS A 319 -25.60 -1.43 7.62
C LYS A 319 -24.27 -2.11 7.37
N ARG A 320 -23.22 -1.62 8.04
CA ARG A 320 -21.87 -2.17 7.98
C ARG A 320 -21.50 -2.81 9.32
N CYS A 321 -20.85 -3.97 9.28
CA CYS A 321 -20.29 -4.65 10.42
C CYS A 321 -18.81 -4.96 10.12
N LEU A 322 -17.91 -4.46 10.96
CA LEU A 322 -16.48 -4.76 10.91
C LEU A 322 -16.20 -5.90 11.88
N LEU A 323 -15.57 -6.96 11.38
CA LEU A 323 -15.07 -8.07 12.21
C LEU A 323 -13.54 -7.95 12.26
N TYR A 324 -13.03 -7.46 13.38
CA TYR A 324 -11.61 -7.47 13.69
C TYR A 324 -11.18 -8.89 14.05
N THR A 325 -10.20 -9.43 13.35
CA THR A 325 -9.66 -10.77 13.61
C THR A 325 -8.35 -10.71 14.42
N SER A 326 -7.82 -9.52 14.68
CA SER A 326 -6.68 -9.34 15.56
C SER A 326 -7.17 -9.04 16.98
N PRO A 327 -6.81 -9.84 17.99
CA PRO A 327 -7.08 -9.48 19.38
C PRO A 327 -6.37 -8.15 19.67
N SER A 328 -7.14 -7.17 20.11
CA SER A 328 -6.59 -5.91 20.60
C SER A 328 -5.67 -6.22 21.80
N PRO A 329 -4.49 -5.58 21.90
CA PRO A 329 -3.66 -5.68 23.11
C PRO A 329 -4.40 -5.24 24.39
N ARG A 330 -5.58 -4.64 24.26
CA ARG A 330 -6.45 -4.18 25.35
C ARG A 330 -7.56 -5.18 25.70
N ASP A 331 -7.74 -6.25 24.94
CA ASP A 331 -8.70 -7.27 25.34
C ASP A 331 -8.16 -7.98 26.58
N PRO A 332 -8.83 -7.89 27.76
CA PRO A 332 -8.39 -8.61 28.93
C PRO A 332 -8.40 -10.09 28.59
N LYS A 333 -7.26 -10.75 28.81
CA LYS A 333 -7.22 -12.22 28.78
C LYS A 333 -8.25 -12.71 29.79
N THR A 334 -9.40 -13.17 29.31
CA THR A 334 -10.29 -13.96 30.13
C THR A 334 -9.60 -15.29 30.34
N SER A 335 -9.05 -15.43 31.54
CA SER A 335 -8.50 -16.67 32.08
C SER A 335 -9.59 -17.71 32.23
#